data_0c38e44cf7f87f7e3d32550af714bcec
#
_entry.id   0c38e44cf7f87f7e3d32550af714bcec
#
_cell.length_a   1.000
_cell.length_b   1.000
_cell.length_c   1.000
_cell.angle_alpha   90.00
_cell.angle_beta   90.00
_cell.angle_gamma   90.00
#
_symmetry.space_group_name_H-M   'P 1'
#
loop_
_entity.id
_entity.type
_entity.pdbx_description
1 polymer ?
#
loop_
_entity_poly.entity_id
_entity_poly.type
_entity_poly.pdbx_seq_one_letter_code
_entity_poly.pdbx_strand_id
1 'polypeptide(L)'
;MNVSTAKNFSIKSEDIKPLVESSGWCLATDRIMVHGLPIGHMYRETPVAGGDSGWRFFAGDEDDAYMAGDGNHGVYDLNTVVNYDPAVIPYLAAAPGSRFDKAADGAYVRLE
;
A
#
# COMPACT_ATOMS: atom_id res chain seq x y z
N MET A 1 -0.74 -29.16 6.74
CA MET A 1 -1.22 -28.15 6.53
C MET A 1 -0.56 -27.02 6.96
N ASN A 2 -0.67 -26.04 6.64
CA ASN A 2 0.06 -25.06 6.91
C ASN A 2 -0.64 -23.87 7.03
N VAL A 3 -1.22 -23.62 8.00
CA VAL A 3 -1.95 -22.45 8.21
C VAL A 3 -1.20 -21.37 8.84
N SER A 4 0.02 -21.65 9.16
CA SER A 4 0.81 -20.64 9.86
C SER A 4 1.18 -19.47 8.98
N THR A 5 0.94 -19.57 7.67
CA THR A 5 1.24 -18.48 6.79
C THR A 5 0.16 -17.42 6.75
N ALA A 6 -0.97 -17.65 7.38
CA ALA A 6 -2.02 -16.64 7.40
C ALA A 6 -1.54 -15.42 8.17
N LYS A 7 -1.73 -14.25 7.59
CA LYS A 7 -1.33 -13.00 8.22
C LYS A 7 -2.45 -12.47 9.10
N ASN A 8 -2.06 -11.83 10.21
CA ASN A 8 -3.02 -11.16 11.08
C ASN A 8 -3.07 -9.69 10.66
N PHE A 9 -3.95 -9.38 9.74
CA PHE A 9 -4.07 -8.02 9.24
C PHE A 9 -4.56 -7.07 10.33
N SER A 10 -4.02 -5.85 10.33
CA SER A 10 -4.37 -4.84 11.32
C SER A 10 -5.82 -4.42 11.23
N ILE A 11 -6.39 -4.40 10.02
CA ILE A 11 -7.82 -4.13 9.83
C ILE A 11 -8.47 -5.43 9.34
N LYS A 12 -9.53 -5.85 10.00
CA LYS A 12 -10.25 -7.07 9.61
C LYS A 12 -11.03 -6.82 8.32
N SER A 13 -11.22 -7.87 7.54
CA SER A 13 -11.91 -7.75 6.26
C SER A 13 -13.31 -7.16 6.40
N GLU A 14 -14.02 -7.48 7.48
CA GLU A 14 -15.37 -6.96 7.69
C GLU A 14 -15.36 -5.47 8.04
N ASP A 15 -14.21 -4.90 8.38
CA ASP A 15 -14.10 -3.49 8.71
C ASP A 15 -13.61 -2.64 7.55
N ILE A 16 -13.32 -3.25 6.41
CA ILE A 16 -12.91 -2.53 5.20
C ILE A 16 -14.14 -1.84 4.61
N LYS A 17 -14.02 -0.53 4.39
CA LYS A 17 -15.13 0.27 3.87
C LYS A 17 -14.89 0.65 2.41
N PRO A 18 -15.96 0.88 1.62
CA PRO A 18 -15.80 1.31 0.23
C PRO A 18 -15.46 2.78 0.16
N LEU A 19 -14.16 3.10 0.22
CA LEU A 19 -13.67 4.47 0.20
C LEU A 19 -13.36 4.96 -1.21
N VAL A 20 -12.96 4.07 -2.11
CA VAL A 20 -12.71 4.40 -3.50
C VAL A 20 -13.32 3.32 -4.37
N GLU A 21 -13.64 3.66 -5.62
CA GLU A 21 -14.11 2.65 -6.55
C GLU A 21 -12.94 1.72 -6.86
N SER A 22 -13.26 0.46 -7.18
CA SER A 22 -12.23 -0.52 -7.46
C SER A 22 -11.41 -0.06 -8.66
N SER A 23 -10.12 0.15 -8.44
CA SER A 23 -9.20 0.59 -9.47
C SER A 23 -8.12 -0.43 -9.70
N GLY A 24 -8.36 -1.66 -9.30
CA GLY A 24 -7.43 -2.77 -9.49
C GLY A 24 -6.62 -3.07 -8.25
N TRP A 25 -5.57 -3.89 -8.44
CA TRP A 25 -4.75 -4.33 -7.33
C TRP A 25 -3.49 -3.46 -7.19
N CYS A 26 -2.88 -3.56 -6.05
CA CYS A 26 -1.66 -2.85 -5.71
C CYS A 26 -0.79 -3.74 -4.83
N LEU A 27 0.42 -3.25 -4.52
CA LEU A 27 1.29 -3.94 -3.58
C LEU A 27 1.43 -3.10 -2.32
N ALA A 28 1.51 -3.76 -1.18
CA ALA A 28 1.74 -3.09 0.09
C ALA A 28 2.56 -4.01 1.01
N THR A 29 3.37 -3.41 1.89
CA THR A 29 4.19 -4.18 2.80
C THR A 29 3.44 -4.54 4.07
N ASP A 30 3.94 -5.54 4.79
CA ASP A 30 3.37 -5.96 6.06
C ASP A 30 3.49 -4.89 7.14
N ARG A 31 4.44 -3.96 7.01
CA ARG A 31 4.52 -2.81 7.93
C ARG A 31 3.18 -2.08 7.98
N ILE A 32 2.53 -1.96 6.83
CA ILE A 32 1.21 -1.32 6.77
C ILE A 32 0.13 -2.32 7.12
N MET A 33 0.08 -3.45 6.42
CA MET A 33 -1.07 -4.34 6.45
C MET A 33 -1.18 -5.15 7.71
N VAL A 34 -0.07 -5.51 8.33
CA VAL A 34 -0.04 -6.33 9.54
C VAL A 34 0.26 -5.47 10.76
N HIS A 35 1.23 -4.58 10.66
CA HIS A 35 1.66 -3.77 11.80
C HIS A 35 0.89 -2.46 11.95
N GLY A 36 0.08 -2.10 10.96
CA GLY A 36 -0.80 -0.94 11.07
C GLY A 36 -0.12 0.41 10.96
N LEU A 37 1.10 0.46 10.42
CA LEU A 37 1.78 1.73 10.26
C LEU A 37 1.17 2.55 9.12
N PRO A 38 1.23 3.88 9.18
CA PRO A 38 0.72 4.70 8.09
C PRO A 38 1.57 4.52 6.83
N ILE A 39 1.01 4.90 5.69
CA ILE A 39 1.73 4.89 4.43
C ILE A 39 2.66 6.08 4.41
N GLY A 40 3.97 5.84 4.49
CA GLY A 40 4.98 6.89 4.53
C GLY A 40 5.62 7.15 3.18
N HIS A 41 5.58 6.19 2.26
CA HIS A 41 6.16 6.31 0.93
C HIS A 41 5.29 5.54 -0.06
N MET A 42 5.06 6.10 -1.23
CA MET A 42 4.31 5.41 -2.27
C MET A 42 4.76 5.89 -3.64
N TYR A 43 4.65 5.01 -4.62
CA TYR A 43 4.91 5.40 -6.00
C TYR A 43 4.01 4.61 -6.94
N ARG A 44 3.85 5.13 -8.15
CA ARG A 44 3.04 4.47 -9.16
C ARG A 44 3.92 4.09 -10.35
N GLU A 45 3.96 2.81 -10.68
CA GLU A 45 4.65 2.32 -11.86
C GLU A 45 3.67 2.14 -13.00
N THR A 46 4.20 1.94 -14.19
CA THR A 46 3.39 1.46 -15.30
C THR A 46 2.86 0.07 -14.92
N PRO A 47 1.57 -0.19 -15.08
CA PRO A 47 1.02 -1.50 -14.71
C PRO A 47 1.76 -2.63 -15.42
N VAL A 48 2.02 -3.72 -14.67
CA VAL A 48 2.77 -4.86 -15.18
C VAL A 48 1.88 -5.99 -15.68
N ALA A 49 0.60 -5.95 -15.32
CA ALA A 49 -0.35 -6.99 -15.71
C ALA A 49 -1.76 -6.44 -15.66
N GLY A 50 -2.73 -7.18 -16.18
CA GLY A 50 -4.12 -6.76 -16.16
C GLY A 50 -4.63 -6.53 -14.76
N GLY A 51 -5.35 -5.47 -14.54
CA GLY A 51 -5.91 -5.12 -13.25
C GLY A 51 -4.95 -4.44 -12.30
N ASP A 52 -3.67 -4.31 -12.65
CA ASP A 52 -2.69 -3.64 -11.80
C ASP A 52 -2.92 -2.13 -11.83
N SER A 53 -3.12 -1.51 -10.66
CA SER A 53 -3.24 -0.07 -10.57
C SER A 53 -1.91 0.66 -10.73
N GLY A 54 -0.82 -0.06 -10.58
CA GLY A 54 0.53 0.52 -10.59
C GLY A 54 1.00 1.01 -9.23
N TRP A 55 0.09 1.16 -8.26
CA TRP A 55 0.46 1.70 -6.95
C TRP A 55 1.21 0.69 -6.09
N ARG A 56 2.24 1.19 -5.39
CA ARG A 56 3.09 0.44 -4.46
C ARG A 56 3.19 1.26 -3.18
N PHE A 57 2.89 0.65 -2.04
CA PHE A 57 2.77 1.36 -0.76
C PHE A 57 3.74 0.80 0.28
N PHE A 58 4.42 1.70 0.99
CA PHE A 58 5.42 1.36 2.00
C PHE A 58 5.22 2.23 3.23
N ALA A 59 5.63 1.73 4.39
CA ALA A 59 5.64 2.56 5.60
C ALA A 59 6.76 3.59 5.53
N GLY A 60 7.84 3.25 4.81
CA GLY A 60 8.97 4.15 4.65
C GLY A 60 10.21 3.73 5.43
N ASP A 61 10.07 2.72 6.30
CA ASP A 61 11.20 2.24 7.10
C ASP A 61 11.67 0.84 6.65
N GLU A 62 11.16 0.34 5.56
CA GLU A 62 11.57 -0.97 5.06
C GLU A 62 13.00 -0.89 4.51
N ASP A 63 13.87 -1.75 4.99
CA ASP A 63 15.24 -1.82 4.47
C ASP A 63 15.35 -2.93 3.42
N ASP A 64 16.54 -3.07 2.83
CA ASP A 64 16.75 -4.06 1.77
C ASP A 64 16.51 -5.48 2.25
N ALA A 65 16.92 -5.79 3.48
CA ALA A 65 16.72 -7.13 4.03
C ALA A 65 15.24 -7.42 4.20
N TYR A 66 14.46 -6.45 4.66
CA TYR A 66 13.04 -6.61 4.81
C TYR A 66 12.37 -6.84 3.45
N MET A 67 12.75 -6.04 2.47
CA MET A 67 12.15 -6.13 1.12
C MET A 67 12.56 -7.42 0.41
N ALA A 68 13.68 -8.02 0.75
CA ALA A 68 14.10 -9.29 0.18
C ALA A 68 13.29 -10.48 0.69
N GLY A 69 12.57 -10.33 1.80
CA GLY A 69 11.74 -11.40 2.35
C GLY A 69 10.45 -11.55 1.57
N ASP A 70 10.21 -12.72 1.00
CA ASP A 70 9.04 -12.95 0.16
C ASP A 70 7.73 -12.77 0.90
N GLY A 71 7.69 -13.00 2.18
CA GLY A 71 6.47 -12.93 2.97
C GLY A 71 6.17 -11.54 3.52
N ASN A 72 7.00 -10.55 3.25
CA ASN A 72 6.87 -9.23 3.88
C ASN A 72 6.03 -8.23 3.09
N HIS A 73 5.43 -8.65 2.00
CA HIS A 73 4.53 -7.80 1.22
C HIS A 73 3.50 -8.70 0.52
N GLY A 74 2.48 -8.08 -0.04
CA GLY A 74 1.43 -8.83 -0.73
C GLY A 74 0.67 -7.98 -1.71
N VAL A 75 -0.23 -8.64 -2.44
CA VAL A 75 -1.09 -8.04 -3.44
C VAL A 75 -2.48 -7.86 -2.83
N TYR A 76 -3.02 -6.67 -2.94
CA TYR A 76 -4.31 -6.34 -2.34
C TYR A 76 -5.13 -5.47 -3.28
N ASP A 77 -6.44 -5.45 -3.10
CA ASP A 77 -7.29 -4.49 -3.78
C ASP A 77 -6.92 -3.08 -3.31
N LEU A 78 -6.90 -2.13 -4.22
CA LEU A 78 -6.53 -0.76 -3.87
C LEU A 78 -7.41 -0.19 -2.75
N ASN A 79 -8.72 -0.46 -2.82
CA ASN A 79 -9.61 0.01 -1.77
C ASN A 79 -9.24 -0.55 -0.39
N THR A 80 -8.79 -1.79 -0.33
CA THR A 80 -8.38 -2.39 0.94
C THR A 80 -7.23 -1.60 1.56
N VAL A 81 -6.22 -1.27 0.77
CA VAL A 81 -5.04 -0.58 1.29
C VAL A 81 -5.36 0.85 1.71
N VAL A 82 -6.21 1.56 0.97
CA VAL A 82 -6.51 2.94 1.35
C VAL A 82 -7.29 3.03 2.67
N ASN A 83 -7.92 1.95 3.11
CA ASN A 83 -8.52 1.92 4.44
C ASN A 83 -7.48 2.05 5.55
N TYR A 84 -6.22 1.68 5.28
CA TYR A 84 -5.15 1.77 6.27
C TYR A 84 -4.61 3.19 6.41
N ASP A 85 -4.72 4.00 5.36
CA ASP A 85 -4.33 5.41 5.44
C ASP A 85 -5.09 6.19 4.37
N PRO A 86 -6.31 6.64 4.67
CA PRO A 86 -7.13 7.35 3.68
C PRO A 86 -6.53 8.65 3.16
N ALA A 87 -5.49 9.17 3.82
CA ALA A 87 -4.83 10.39 3.37
C ALA A 87 -4.23 10.26 1.98
N VAL A 88 -4.02 9.03 1.47
CA VAL A 88 -3.48 8.82 0.12
C VAL A 88 -4.51 9.07 -0.98
N ILE A 89 -5.81 9.07 -0.64
CA ILE A 89 -6.86 9.10 -1.66
C ILE A 89 -6.73 10.26 -2.65
N PRO A 90 -6.46 11.50 -2.23
CA PRO A 90 -6.34 12.60 -3.20
C PRO A 90 -5.22 12.45 -4.22
N TYR A 91 -4.26 11.56 -3.96
CA TYR A 91 -3.09 11.40 -4.82
C TYR A 91 -3.20 10.24 -5.81
N LEU A 92 -4.26 9.43 -5.70
CA LEU A 92 -4.37 8.19 -6.48
C LEU A 92 -4.54 8.40 -7.98
N ALA A 93 -4.93 9.61 -8.40
CA ALA A 93 -5.06 9.93 -9.81
C ALA A 93 -3.75 10.36 -10.46
N ALA A 94 -2.66 10.45 -9.69
CA ALA A 94 -1.37 10.85 -10.24
C ALA A 94 -0.90 9.85 -11.29
N ALA A 95 -0.20 10.34 -12.31
CA ALA A 95 0.22 9.51 -13.44
C ALA A 95 1.30 8.49 -13.03
N PRO A 96 1.43 7.38 -13.77
CA PRO A 96 2.57 6.49 -13.57
C PRO A 96 3.88 7.25 -13.61
N GLY A 97 4.80 6.90 -12.74
CA GLY A 97 6.06 7.61 -12.55
C GLY A 97 6.04 8.57 -11.36
N SER A 98 4.88 8.82 -10.78
CA SER A 98 4.78 9.72 -9.62
C SER A 98 5.26 9.02 -8.36
N ARG A 99 5.91 9.78 -7.47
CA ARG A 99 6.39 9.29 -6.18
C ARG A 99 6.09 10.32 -5.11
N PHE A 100 5.76 9.85 -3.92
CA PHE A 100 5.40 10.74 -2.80
C PHE A 100 5.96 10.20 -1.48
N ASP A 101 6.37 11.14 -0.61
CA ASP A 101 6.71 10.80 0.77
C ASP A 101 5.78 11.59 1.69
N LYS A 102 5.42 10.98 2.82
CA LYS A 102 4.63 11.66 3.83
C LYS A 102 5.56 12.58 4.63
N ALA A 103 5.21 13.84 4.71
CA ALA A 103 5.96 14.81 5.52
C ALA A 103 5.55 14.72 6.99
N ALA A 104 6.29 15.40 7.85
CA ALA A 104 6.04 15.36 9.28
C ALA A 104 4.65 15.85 9.67
N ASP A 105 4.06 16.73 8.85
CA ASP A 105 2.72 17.25 9.12
C ASP A 105 1.61 16.34 8.57
N GLY A 106 1.97 15.20 7.99
CA GLY A 106 1.00 14.25 7.45
C GLY A 106 0.62 14.47 6.00
N ALA A 107 1.04 15.55 5.39
CA ALA A 107 0.79 15.80 3.97
C ALA A 107 1.81 15.01 3.13
N TYR A 108 1.42 14.68 1.90
CA TYR A 108 2.35 13.99 1.00
C TYR A 108 3.05 15.00 0.11
N VAL A 109 4.36 14.81 -0.06
CA VAL A 109 5.19 15.67 -0.89
C VAL A 109 5.63 14.87 -2.10
N ARG A 110 5.41 15.43 -3.29
CA ARG A 110 5.80 14.76 -4.52
C ARG A 110 7.33 14.82 -4.67
N LEU A 111 7.92 13.68 -4.99
CA LEU A 111 9.36 13.58 -5.20
C LEU A 111 9.69 13.76 -6.68
N GLU A 112 10.81 14.40 -6.95
CA GLU A 112 11.26 14.61 -8.33
C GLU A 112 11.90 13.37 -8.91
#